data_4d10fc71437fd63a6b20dcff00ec990c
#
_entry.id   4d10fc71437fd63a6b20dcff00ec990c
#
_cell.length_a   1.000
_cell.length_b   1.000
_cell.length_c   1.000
_cell.angle_alpha   90.00
_cell.angle_beta   90.00
_cell.angle_gamma   90.00
#
_symmetry.space_group_name_H-M   'P 1'
#
loop_
_entity.id
_entity.type
_entity.pdbx_description
1 polymer ?
#
loop_
_entity_poly.entity_id
_entity_poly.type
_entity_poly.pdbx_seq_one_letter_code
_entity_poly.pdbx_strand_id
1 'polypeptide(L)'
;MITLKNVSKWYGHFQVLTDCSTEVKKGEVVVVCGPSGSGKSTLIKTVNGLEPVQQGQIIVDGTVVNDKKTNLAKLRSHVGMVFQHFELFPHLSIIDNLTLAQVKVLNRDKSSARNKGLQLLERVGGAAHAEIYP
;
A
#
# COMPACT_ATOMS: atom_id res chain seq x y z
N MET A 1 -12.18 5.45 9.46
CA MET A 1 -10.77 5.10 9.27
C MET A 1 -10.27 5.48 7.88
N ILE A 2 -10.96 5.11 6.83
CA ILE A 2 -10.67 5.58 5.46
C ILE A 2 -11.88 6.31 4.93
N THR A 3 -11.71 7.53 4.42
CA THR A 3 -12.79 8.33 3.83
C THR A 3 -12.34 8.88 2.49
N LEU A 4 -13.15 8.65 1.45
CA LEU A 4 -13.02 9.26 0.15
C LEU A 4 -14.19 10.23 -0.03
N LYS A 5 -13.90 11.47 -0.39
CA LYS A 5 -14.90 12.54 -0.61
C LYS A 5 -14.76 13.10 -2.00
N ASN A 6 -15.72 12.82 -2.86
CA ASN A 6 -15.82 13.36 -4.22
C ASN A 6 -14.52 13.23 -5.01
N VAL A 7 -13.92 12.05 -4.97
CA VAL A 7 -12.62 11.77 -5.58
C VAL A 7 -12.78 11.57 -7.07
N SER A 8 -12.09 12.39 -7.84
CA SER A 8 -12.01 12.25 -9.30
C SER A 8 -10.56 12.24 -9.75
N LYS A 9 -10.27 11.39 -10.72
CA LYS A 9 -8.91 11.20 -11.23
C LYS A 9 -8.90 11.05 -12.74
N TRP A 10 -7.92 11.69 -13.35
CA TRP A 10 -7.63 11.60 -14.78
C TRP A 10 -6.19 11.14 -15.03
N TYR A 11 -6.02 10.39 -16.11
CA TYR A 11 -4.74 10.21 -16.79
C TYR A 11 -4.76 11.01 -18.08
N GLY A 12 -4.13 12.21 -18.08
CA GLY A 12 -4.25 13.14 -19.19
C GLY A 12 -5.71 13.57 -19.38
N HIS A 13 -6.31 13.23 -20.50
CA HIS A 13 -7.72 13.52 -20.80
C HIS A 13 -8.69 12.39 -20.44
N PHE A 14 -8.16 11.24 -20.05
CA PHE A 14 -8.98 10.08 -19.72
C PHE A 14 -9.34 10.08 -18.23
N GLN A 15 -10.63 10.19 -17.95
CA GLN A 15 -11.14 10.14 -16.58
C GLN A 15 -11.32 8.68 -16.12
N VAL A 16 -10.62 8.29 -15.06
CA VAL A 16 -10.65 6.93 -14.50
C VAL A 16 -11.59 6.84 -13.31
N LEU A 17 -11.61 7.86 -12.46
CA LEU A 17 -12.49 7.94 -11.29
C LEU A 17 -13.37 9.18 -11.40
N THR A 18 -14.67 9.00 -11.16
CA THR A 18 -15.67 10.05 -11.27
C THR A 18 -16.42 10.17 -9.95
N ASP A 19 -16.16 11.23 -9.21
CA ASP A 19 -16.89 11.63 -8.01
C ASP A 19 -17.11 10.47 -7.02
N CYS A 20 -16.05 9.73 -6.73
CA CYS A 20 -16.10 8.57 -5.84
C CYS A 20 -16.13 8.99 -4.38
N SER A 21 -17.16 8.57 -3.65
CA SER A 21 -17.27 8.81 -2.22
C SER A 21 -17.59 7.50 -1.50
N THR A 22 -16.82 7.21 -0.46
CA THR A 22 -17.04 6.04 0.39
C THR A 22 -16.36 6.21 1.74
N GLU A 23 -16.76 5.41 2.70
CA GLU A 23 -16.16 5.37 4.02
C GLU A 23 -15.95 3.93 4.45
N VAL A 24 -14.77 3.65 5.02
CA VAL A 24 -14.45 2.37 5.64
C VAL A 24 -14.18 2.60 7.12
N LYS A 25 -14.99 1.98 7.95
CA LYS A 25 -14.88 2.07 9.41
C LYS A 25 -13.85 1.10 9.94
N LYS A 26 -13.37 1.37 11.15
CA LYS A 26 -12.43 0.46 11.83
C LYS A 26 -13.02 -0.94 11.97
N GLY A 27 -12.21 -1.96 11.61
CA GLY A 27 -12.62 -3.37 11.66
C GLY A 27 -13.48 -3.83 10.49
N GLU A 28 -13.83 -2.95 9.56
CA GLU A 28 -14.66 -3.25 8.41
C GLU A 28 -13.82 -3.81 7.25
N VAL A 29 -14.40 -4.74 6.51
CA VAL A 29 -13.84 -5.26 5.26
C VAL A 29 -14.73 -4.82 4.11
N VAL A 30 -14.16 -4.10 3.16
CA VAL A 30 -14.86 -3.60 1.98
C VAL A 30 -14.29 -4.26 0.73
N VAL A 31 -15.17 -4.76 -0.12
CA VAL A 31 -14.81 -5.37 -1.42
C VAL A 31 -15.18 -4.41 -2.53
N VAL A 32 -14.21 -4.11 -3.41
CA VAL A 32 -14.42 -3.29 -4.60
C VAL A 32 -14.56 -4.21 -5.81
N CYS A 33 -15.74 -4.25 -6.39
CA CYS A 33 -16.08 -5.11 -7.52
C CYS A 33 -16.34 -4.30 -8.79
N GLY A 34 -16.07 -4.90 -9.92
CA GLY A 34 -16.35 -4.31 -11.23
C GLY A 34 -15.58 -5.01 -12.34
N PRO A 35 -15.91 -4.72 -13.62
CA PRO A 35 -15.20 -5.31 -14.75
C PRO A 35 -13.75 -4.84 -14.83
N SER A 36 -12.93 -5.58 -15.58
CA SER A 36 -11.55 -5.17 -15.86
C SER A 36 -11.52 -3.77 -16.50
N GLY A 37 -10.57 -2.94 -16.07
CA GLY A 37 -10.44 -1.56 -16.57
C GLY A 37 -11.43 -0.55 -15.97
N SER A 38 -12.21 -0.93 -14.93
CA SER A 38 -13.15 -0.01 -14.28
C SER A 38 -12.53 0.93 -13.23
N GLY A 39 -11.22 0.87 -13.02
CA GLY A 39 -10.50 1.75 -12.09
C GLY A 39 -10.35 1.22 -10.66
N LYS A 40 -10.66 -0.05 -10.39
CA LYS A 40 -10.55 -0.64 -9.05
C LYS A 40 -9.15 -0.53 -8.45
N SER A 41 -8.13 -0.96 -9.19
CA SER A 41 -6.74 -0.91 -8.75
C SER A 41 -6.26 0.54 -8.58
N THR A 42 -6.69 1.44 -9.45
CA THR A 42 -6.41 2.88 -9.33
C THR A 42 -7.00 3.45 -8.05
N LEU A 43 -8.26 3.14 -7.76
CA LEU A 43 -8.93 3.59 -6.52
C LEU A 43 -8.17 3.14 -5.28
N ILE A 44 -7.77 1.88 -5.21
CA ILE A 44 -7.02 1.33 -4.07
C ILE A 44 -5.66 2.04 -3.93
N LYS A 45 -4.97 2.31 -5.03
CA LYS A 45 -3.68 3.00 -5.02
C LYS A 45 -3.77 4.47 -4.61
N THR A 46 -4.94 5.10 -4.72
CA THR A 46 -5.13 6.48 -4.23
C THR A 46 -5.10 6.56 -2.71
N VAL A 47 -5.52 5.53 -2.02
CA VAL A 47 -5.61 5.49 -0.55
C VAL A 47 -4.22 5.61 0.11
N ASN A 48 -3.18 5.08 -0.50
CA ASN A 48 -1.80 5.21 0.00
C ASN A 48 -0.98 6.26 -0.76
N GLY A 49 -1.62 7.04 -1.62
CA GLY A 49 -0.98 8.11 -2.37
C GLY A 49 -0.05 7.65 -3.50
N LEU A 50 -0.08 6.36 -3.90
CA LEU A 50 0.68 5.88 -5.06
C LEU A 50 0.14 6.47 -6.36
N GLU A 51 -1.17 6.71 -6.41
CA GLU A 51 -1.82 7.40 -7.53
C GLU A 51 -2.42 8.72 -7.02
N PRO A 52 -1.93 9.87 -7.48
CA PRO A 52 -2.48 11.16 -7.08
C PRO A 52 -3.85 11.40 -7.68
N VAL A 53 -4.70 12.11 -6.97
CA VAL A 53 -6.02 12.53 -7.45
C VAL A 53 -6.05 14.02 -7.76
N GLN A 54 -6.83 14.42 -8.75
CA GLN A 54 -6.95 15.82 -9.17
C GLN A 54 -8.08 16.56 -8.44
N GLN A 55 -9.11 15.83 -8.01
CA GLN A 55 -10.24 16.41 -7.27
C GLN A 55 -10.62 15.51 -6.11
N GLY A 56 -11.19 16.15 -5.09
CA GLY A 56 -11.66 15.46 -3.90
C GLY A 56 -10.61 15.34 -2.81
N GLN A 57 -10.95 14.58 -1.79
CA GLN A 57 -10.13 14.42 -0.61
C GLN A 57 -10.11 12.96 -0.15
N ILE A 58 -8.94 12.47 0.22
CA ILE A 58 -8.77 11.14 0.78
C ILE A 58 -8.18 11.29 2.17
N ILE A 59 -8.86 10.70 3.16
CA ILE A 59 -8.45 10.75 4.57
C ILE A 59 -8.24 9.32 5.05
N VAL A 60 -7.07 9.06 5.59
CA VAL A 60 -6.70 7.78 6.19
C VAL A 60 -6.27 8.02 7.62
N ASP A 61 -7.03 7.48 8.56
CA ASP A 61 -6.76 7.57 9.99
C ASP A 61 -6.49 9.02 10.46
N GLY A 62 -7.34 9.95 10.00
CA GLY A 62 -7.24 11.37 10.31
C GLY A 62 -6.23 12.17 9.47
N THR A 63 -5.45 11.50 8.63
CA THR A 63 -4.44 12.16 7.77
C THR A 63 -4.98 12.33 6.35
N VAL A 64 -4.93 13.55 5.82
CA VAL A 64 -5.30 13.84 4.43
C VAL A 64 -4.18 13.39 3.50
N VAL A 65 -4.44 12.35 2.72
CA VAL A 65 -3.43 11.69 1.86
C VAL A 65 -2.94 12.62 0.75
N ASN A 66 -3.85 13.34 0.13
CA ASN A 66 -3.55 14.20 -1.02
C ASN A 66 -3.24 15.66 -0.66
N ASP A 67 -2.97 15.97 0.60
CA ASP A 67 -2.40 17.25 0.99
C ASP A 67 -0.91 17.30 0.65
N LYS A 68 -0.46 18.39 0.05
CA LYS A 68 0.94 18.59 -0.34
C LYS A 68 1.91 18.55 0.86
N LYS A 69 1.44 18.84 2.06
CA LYS A 69 2.22 18.83 3.30
C LYS A 69 2.30 17.44 3.96
N THR A 70 1.53 16.47 3.49
CA THR A 70 1.49 15.14 4.08
C THR A 70 2.79 14.39 3.84
N ASN A 71 3.35 13.83 4.92
CA ASN A 71 4.49 12.91 4.83
C ASN A 71 3.99 11.52 4.38
N LEU A 72 4.06 11.25 3.08
CA LEU A 72 3.60 9.99 2.50
C LEU A 72 4.40 8.77 3.00
N ALA A 73 5.68 8.92 3.28
CA ALA A 73 6.48 7.83 3.82
C ALA A 73 5.95 7.37 5.19
N LYS A 74 5.62 8.32 6.07
CA LYS A 74 5.02 8.05 7.37
C LYS A 74 3.62 7.43 7.22
N LEU A 75 2.79 7.98 6.34
CA LEU A 75 1.47 7.42 6.04
C LEU A 75 1.58 5.96 5.58
N ARG A 76 2.45 5.69 4.62
CA ARG A 76 2.63 4.34 4.06
C ARG A 76 3.19 3.33 5.04
N SER A 77 3.84 3.77 6.12
CA SER A 77 4.28 2.88 7.19
C SER A 77 3.10 2.28 7.99
N HIS A 78 1.93 2.89 7.92
CA HIS A 78 0.70 2.45 8.57
C HIS A 78 -0.31 1.81 7.61
N VAL A 79 -0.04 1.80 6.31
CA VAL A 79 -0.92 1.24 5.28
C VAL A 79 -0.21 0.10 4.56
N GLY A 80 -0.63 -1.13 4.81
CA GLY A 80 -0.14 -2.29 4.08
C GLY A 80 -0.84 -2.41 2.72
N MET A 81 -0.10 -2.84 1.70
CA MET A 81 -0.66 -3.12 0.38
C MET A 81 -0.09 -4.42 -0.17
N VAL A 82 -0.98 -5.25 -0.73
CA VAL A 82 -0.59 -6.43 -1.48
C VAL A 82 -0.86 -6.14 -2.95
N PHE A 83 0.20 -6.16 -3.76
CA PHE A 83 0.12 -5.89 -5.20
C PHE A 83 -0.30 -7.14 -5.98
N GLN A 84 -0.87 -6.93 -7.16
CA GLN A 84 -1.21 -8.01 -8.10
C GLN A 84 0.03 -8.72 -8.63
N HIS A 85 1.13 -7.99 -8.82
CA HIS A 85 2.44 -8.52 -9.18
C HIS A 85 3.34 -8.60 -7.94
N PHE A 86 4.39 -9.38 -8.01
CA PHE A 86 5.21 -9.70 -6.83
C PHE A 86 5.93 -8.50 -6.22
N GLU A 87 6.32 -7.49 -7.04
CA GLU A 87 6.93 -6.23 -6.58
C GLU A 87 8.12 -6.42 -5.64
N LEU A 88 8.93 -7.44 -5.89
CA LEU A 88 10.14 -7.72 -5.14
C LEU A 88 11.36 -7.06 -5.81
N PHE A 89 12.32 -6.67 -5.01
CA PHE A 89 13.62 -6.22 -5.50
C PHE A 89 14.45 -7.43 -5.94
N PRO A 90 14.73 -7.60 -7.24
CA PRO A 90 15.42 -8.80 -7.75
C PRO A 90 16.88 -8.89 -7.33
N HIS A 91 17.48 -7.78 -6.92
CA HIS A 91 18.86 -7.71 -6.44
C HIS A 91 19.01 -8.00 -4.94
N LEU A 92 17.91 -8.26 -4.24
CA LEU A 92 17.87 -8.62 -2.82
C LEU A 92 17.34 -10.04 -2.65
N SER A 93 17.85 -10.75 -1.66
CA SER A 93 17.31 -12.05 -1.27
C SER A 93 15.87 -11.90 -0.73
N ILE A 94 15.13 -12.97 -0.62
CA ILE A 94 13.78 -12.95 -0.05
C ILE A 94 13.78 -12.36 1.36
N ILE A 95 14.71 -12.77 2.21
CA ILE A 95 14.79 -12.23 3.57
C ILE A 95 15.18 -10.74 3.58
N ASP A 96 16.04 -10.29 2.67
CA ASP A 96 16.42 -8.89 2.57
C ASP A 96 15.25 -8.02 2.07
N ASN A 97 14.43 -8.53 1.16
CA ASN A 97 13.17 -7.89 0.76
C ASN A 97 12.24 -7.66 1.97
N LEU A 98 12.15 -8.64 2.89
CA LEU A 98 11.31 -8.53 4.08
C LEU A 98 11.90 -7.63 5.17
N THR A 99 13.21 -7.46 5.20
CA THR A 99 13.88 -6.68 6.25
C THR A 99 14.09 -5.22 5.87
N LEU A 100 14.19 -4.90 4.59
CA LEU A 100 14.55 -3.56 4.10
C LEU A 100 13.67 -2.46 4.70
N ALA A 101 12.36 -2.57 4.56
CA ALA A 101 11.41 -1.57 5.08
C ALA A 101 11.42 -1.53 6.61
N GLN A 102 11.57 -2.66 7.28
CA GLN A 102 11.65 -2.72 8.74
C GLN A 102 12.84 -1.93 9.27
N VAL A 103 13.98 -2.01 8.60
CA VAL A 103 15.20 -1.29 9.00
C VAL A 103 15.11 0.18 8.60
N LYS A 104 14.77 0.47 7.34
CA LYS A 104 14.84 1.83 6.78
C LYS A 104 13.68 2.72 7.18
N VAL A 105 12.50 2.17 7.37
CA VAL A 105 11.27 2.95 7.65
C VAL A 105 10.87 2.84 9.13
N LEU A 106 10.89 1.64 9.68
CA LEU A 106 10.50 1.40 11.08
C LEU A 106 11.66 1.52 12.06
N ASN A 107 12.87 1.75 11.58
CA ASN A 107 14.09 1.88 12.39
C ASN A 107 14.35 0.68 13.33
N ARG A 108 13.94 -0.51 12.91
CA ARG A 108 14.28 -1.75 13.64
C ARG A 108 15.75 -2.09 13.44
N ASP A 109 16.37 -2.66 14.44
CA ASP A 109 17.72 -3.20 14.27
C ASP A 109 17.70 -4.40 13.31
N LYS A 110 18.82 -4.65 12.62
CA LYS A 110 18.91 -5.69 11.58
C LYS A 110 18.58 -7.07 12.11
N SER A 111 19.01 -7.39 13.33
CA SER A 111 18.76 -8.70 13.95
C SER A 111 17.27 -8.93 14.21
N SER A 112 16.57 -7.96 14.81
CA SER A 112 15.12 -8.02 15.04
C SER A 112 14.33 -8.09 13.74
N ALA A 113 14.72 -7.29 12.74
CA ALA A 113 14.08 -7.28 11.43
C ALA A 113 14.20 -8.65 10.72
N ARG A 114 15.40 -9.25 10.76
CA ARG A 114 15.65 -10.57 10.20
C ARG A 114 14.85 -11.65 10.92
N ASN A 115 14.84 -11.65 12.25
CA ASN A 115 14.06 -12.61 13.04
C ASN A 115 12.56 -12.51 12.72
N LYS A 116 12.02 -11.31 12.62
CA LYS A 116 10.63 -11.09 12.24
C LYS A 116 10.34 -11.59 10.83
N GLY A 117 11.23 -11.31 9.89
CA GLY A 117 11.13 -11.80 8.51
C GLY A 117 11.12 -13.33 8.43
N LEU A 118 12.01 -14.00 9.15
CA LEU A 118 12.07 -15.47 9.21
C LEU A 118 10.81 -16.06 9.84
N GLN A 119 10.27 -15.48 10.90
CA GLN A 119 9.02 -15.91 11.50
C GLN A 119 7.84 -15.82 10.53
N LEU A 120 7.77 -14.75 9.73
CA LEU A 120 6.73 -14.58 8.73
C LEU A 120 6.86 -15.58 7.58
N LEU A 121 8.09 -15.85 7.13
CA LEU A 121 8.35 -16.88 6.12
C LEU A 121 7.95 -18.27 6.60
N GLU A 122 8.25 -18.60 7.85
CA GLU A 122 7.86 -19.87 8.45
C GLU A 122 6.33 -20.02 8.47
N ARG A 123 5.60 -18.97 8.82
CA ARG A 123 4.12 -18.95 8.81
C ARG A 123 3.51 -19.31 7.46
N VAL A 124 4.17 -18.95 6.36
CA VAL A 124 3.69 -19.23 5.00
C VAL A 124 4.43 -20.39 4.32
N GLY A 125 5.24 -21.15 5.07
CA GLY A 125 5.99 -22.28 4.53
C GLY A 125 7.18 -21.91 3.64
N GLY A 126 7.66 -20.66 3.72
CA GLY A 126 8.73 -20.13 2.88
C GLY A 126 10.12 -20.07 3.51
N ALA A 127 10.30 -20.60 4.73
CA ALA A 127 11.57 -20.45 5.48
C ALA A 127 12.79 -21.00 4.75
N ALA A 128 12.66 -22.11 4.01
CA ALA A 128 13.74 -22.71 3.24
C ALA A 128 14.23 -21.81 2.07
N HIS A 129 13.44 -20.81 1.68
CA HIS A 129 13.70 -19.91 0.55
C HIS A 129 14.24 -18.55 0.97
N ALA A 130 14.56 -18.35 2.26
CA ALA A 130 14.94 -17.04 2.80
C ALA A 130 16.13 -16.41 2.09
N GLU A 131 17.14 -17.17 1.75
CA GLU A 131 18.40 -16.69 1.18
C GLU A 131 18.44 -16.69 -0.36
N ILE A 132 17.39 -17.17 -1.03
CA ILE A 132 17.33 -17.14 -2.49
C ILE A 132 16.81 -15.80 -3.01
N TYR A 133 17.07 -15.54 -4.28
CA TYR A 133 16.62 -14.33 -4.98
C TYR A 133 15.32 -14.62 -5.74
N PRO A 134 14.47 -13.59 -5.94
CA PRO A 134 13.25 -13.70 -6.75
C PRO A 134 13.49 -14.11 -8.18
#